data_c07781f86f9ac596bb72a66284d9ca44
#
_entry.id   c07781f86f9ac596bb72a66284d9ca44
#
_cell.length_a   1.000
_cell.length_b   1.000
_cell.length_c   1.000
_cell.angle_alpha   90.00
_cell.angle_beta   90.00
_cell.angle_gamma   90.00
#
_symmetry.space_group_name_H-M   'P 1'
#
loop_
_entity.id
_entity.type
_entity.pdbx_description
1 polymer ?
#
loop_
_entity_poly.entity_id
_entity_poly.type
_entity_poly.pdbx_seq_one_letter_code
_entity_poly.pdbx_strand_id
1 'polypeptide(L)'
;MLAGAYARGLVSHPDSGHSMTVLASVDDYLPEAGALDKALLPLGFVLAFCAQHGLLSQTFLQHRGEQLSSVRLQEGPVTALFAVHGGTLYASDFSPQGLQFLQRYLPRLSRDFAELFGEDCYGIEDDWANYQRLANVMIRHLLGQPRRPNLWRNIKTKLGGFWR
;
A
#
# COMPACT_ATOMS: atom_id res chain seq x y z
N MET A 1 68.44 -14.18 3.20
CA MET A 1 67.49 -13.55 4.14
C MET A 1 66.29 -13.05 3.36
N LEU A 2 65.22 -13.74 3.55
CA LEU A 2 64.00 -13.63 2.74
C LEU A 2 63.00 -12.82 3.50
N ALA A 3 62.60 -11.67 2.94
CA ALA A 3 61.38 -10.96 3.34
C ALA A 3 60.26 -11.29 2.33
N GLY A 4 59.41 -12.20 2.73
CA GLY A 4 58.23 -12.55 1.95
C GLY A 4 57.18 -11.47 2.06
N ALA A 5 56.89 -10.81 0.96
CA ALA A 5 55.76 -9.91 0.83
C ALA A 5 54.49 -10.75 0.62
N TYR A 6 53.68 -10.86 1.63
CA TYR A 6 52.30 -11.34 1.48
C TYR A 6 51.45 -10.22 0.92
N ALA A 7 51.26 -10.22 -0.38
CA ALA A 7 50.19 -9.47 -1.03
C ALA A 7 48.85 -10.11 -0.68
N ARG A 8 48.15 -9.56 0.30
CA ARG A 8 46.73 -9.86 0.52
C ARG A 8 45.94 -9.26 -0.63
N GLY A 9 45.54 -10.13 -1.56
CA GLY A 9 44.54 -9.78 -2.53
C GLY A 9 43.25 -9.31 -1.83
N LEU A 10 42.94 -8.05 -1.98
CA LEU A 10 41.63 -7.51 -1.71
C LEU A 10 40.69 -8.15 -2.73
N VAL A 11 40.04 -9.22 -2.32
CA VAL A 11 38.86 -9.73 -3.01
C VAL A 11 37.78 -8.69 -2.73
N SER A 12 37.65 -7.76 -3.65
CA SER A 12 36.44 -6.92 -3.72
C SER A 12 35.29 -7.86 -4.01
N HIS A 13 34.56 -8.24 -2.99
CA HIS A 13 33.22 -8.72 -3.18
C HIS A 13 32.44 -7.56 -3.80
N PRO A 14 31.82 -7.72 -4.97
CA PRO A 14 30.79 -6.81 -5.38
C PRO A 14 29.66 -7.03 -4.39
N ASP A 15 29.62 -6.18 -3.38
CA ASP A 15 28.48 -6.00 -2.52
C ASP A 15 27.34 -5.58 -3.45
N SER A 16 26.57 -6.57 -3.90
CA SER A 16 25.29 -6.35 -4.57
C SER A 16 24.34 -5.86 -3.50
N GLY A 17 24.66 -4.69 -2.95
CA GLY A 17 23.76 -3.90 -2.14
C GLY A 17 22.57 -3.54 -2.99
N HIS A 18 21.63 -4.47 -3.14
CA HIS A 18 20.27 -4.14 -3.49
C HIS A 18 19.78 -3.32 -2.30
N SER A 19 20.01 -2.02 -2.37
CA SER A 19 19.43 -1.06 -1.46
C SER A 19 17.92 -1.27 -1.56
N MET A 20 17.35 -1.95 -0.56
CA MET A 20 15.90 -2.16 -0.49
C MET A 20 15.27 -0.81 -0.21
N THR A 21 14.84 -0.12 -1.27
CA THR A 21 14.19 1.17 -1.16
C THR A 21 12.84 0.98 -0.50
N VAL A 22 12.69 1.50 0.72
CA VAL A 22 11.43 1.52 1.46
C VAL A 22 10.50 2.55 0.82
N LEU A 23 9.28 2.16 0.51
CA LEU A 23 8.22 3.04 0.02
C LEU A 23 7.36 3.57 1.16
N ALA A 24 6.97 2.71 2.08
CA ALA A 24 6.15 3.04 3.24
C ALA A 24 6.27 1.93 4.30
N SER A 25 6.04 2.28 5.55
CA SER A 25 6.07 1.35 6.68
C SER A 25 4.86 1.54 7.58
N VAL A 26 4.47 0.48 8.29
CA VAL A 26 3.45 0.54 9.34
C VAL A 26 3.79 1.58 10.42
N ASP A 27 5.08 1.83 10.64
CA ASP A 27 5.57 2.82 11.61
C ASP A 27 5.12 4.25 11.27
N ASP A 28 4.85 4.53 10.00
CA ASP A 28 4.35 5.84 9.55
C ASP A 28 2.93 6.13 10.06
N TYR A 29 2.17 5.08 10.38
CA TYR A 29 0.76 5.15 10.82
C TYR A 29 0.58 4.86 12.31
N LEU A 30 1.55 4.23 12.94
CA LEU A 30 1.45 3.77 14.34
C LEU A 30 1.16 4.91 15.34
N PRO A 31 1.75 6.11 15.23
CA PRO A 31 1.47 7.20 16.17
C PRO A 31 0.01 7.65 16.17
N GLU A 32 -0.65 7.64 15.02
CA GLU A 32 -2.06 8.04 14.89
C GLU A 32 -3.02 6.88 15.19
N ALA A 33 -2.66 5.68 14.79
CA ALA A 33 -3.49 4.48 14.99
C ALA A 33 -3.50 3.99 16.44
N GLY A 34 -2.42 4.19 17.17
CA GLY A 34 -2.28 3.82 18.58
C GLY A 34 -2.10 2.33 18.87
N ALA A 35 -2.33 1.45 17.88
CA ALA A 35 -2.14 0.00 17.97
C ALA A 35 -1.68 -0.56 16.63
N LEU A 36 -0.89 -1.64 16.67
CA LEU A 36 -0.26 -2.22 15.47
C LEU A 36 -1.30 -2.78 14.49
N ASP A 37 -2.28 -3.51 14.96
CA ASP A 37 -3.37 -4.07 14.16
C ASP A 37 -4.13 -2.99 13.37
N LYS A 38 -4.34 -1.84 13.99
CA LYS A 38 -4.97 -0.67 13.37
C LYS A 38 -4.05 0.05 12.39
N ALA A 39 -2.76 0.18 12.73
CA ALA A 39 -1.76 0.80 11.85
C ALA A 39 -1.50 0.00 10.57
N LEU A 40 -1.79 -1.32 10.58
CA LEU A 40 -1.69 -2.17 9.40
C LEU A 40 -2.77 -1.88 8.34
N LEU A 41 -3.91 -1.28 8.71
CA LEU A 41 -5.08 -1.13 7.83
C LEU A 41 -4.78 -0.38 6.52
N PRO A 42 -4.21 0.84 6.52
CA PRO A 42 -4.05 1.60 5.28
C PRO A 42 -3.15 0.89 4.27
N LEU A 43 -1.96 0.49 4.67
CA LEU A 43 -0.99 -0.16 3.78
C LEU A 43 -1.36 -1.62 3.48
N GLY A 44 -2.02 -2.30 4.40
CA GLY A 44 -2.57 -3.64 4.18
C GLY A 44 -3.61 -3.66 3.07
N PHE A 45 -4.50 -2.66 3.06
CA PHE A 45 -5.49 -2.49 1.98
C PHE A 45 -4.82 -2.16 0.64
N VAL A 46 -3.78 -1.33 0.65
CA VAL A 46 -3.01 -1.01 -0.56
C VAL A 46 -2.30 -2.25 -1.12
N LEU A 47 -1.67 -3.06 -0.27
CA LEU A 47 -0.98 -4.27 -0.71
C LEU A 47 -1.96 -5.32 -1.27
N ALA A 48 -3.12 -5.50 -0.62
CA ALA A 48 -4.19 -6.36 -1.12
C ALA A 48 -4.70 -5.89 -2.48
N PHE A 49 -4.85 -4.58 -2.68
CA PHE A 49 -5.22 -3.99 -3.97
C PHE A 49 -4.17 -4.31 -5.05
N CYS A 50 -2.90 -4.11 -4.75
CA CYS A 50 -1.82 -4.44 -5.68
C CYS A 50 -1.80 -5.93 -6.04
N ALA A 51 -2.08 -6.80 -5.08
CA ALA A 51 -2.18 -8.25 -5.32
C ALA A 51 -3.34 -8.61 -6.25
N GLN A 52 -4.50 -7.97 -6.08
CA GLN A 52 -5.68 -8.24 -6.91
C GLN A 52 -5.57 -7.67 -8.33
N HIS A 53 -4.79 -6.61 -8.51
CA HIS A 53 -4.68 -5.90 -9.80
C HIS A 53 -3.37 -6.17 -10.57
N GLY A 54 -2.61 -7.21 -10.20
CA GLY A 54 -1.42 -7.62 -10.94
C GLY A 54 -0.26 -6.62 -10.86
N LEU A 55 -0.15 -5.88 -9.76
CA LEU A 55 0.84 -4.81 -9.56
C LEU A 55 2.07 -5.27 -8.76
N LEU A 56 2.12 -6.54 -8.35
CA LEU A 56 3.24 -7.12 -7.61
C LEU A 56 4.33 -7.63 -8.55
N SER A 57 5.57 -7.66 -8.06
CA SER A 57 6.69 -8.24 -8.80
C SER A 57 6.59 -9.77 -8.87
N GLN A 58 7.24 -10.37 -9.87
CA GLN A 58 7.31 -11.82 -9.98
C GLN A 58 7.99 -12.47 -8.76
N THR A 59 9.02 -11.83 -8.24
CA THR A 59 9.71 -12.30 -7.02
C THR A 59 8.77 -12.34 -5.82
N PHE A 60 7.96 -11.31 -5.62
CA PHE A 60 6.96 -11.28 -4.55
C PHE A 60 5.93 -12.42 -4.72
N LEU A 61 5.41 -12.61 -5.94
CA LEU A 61 4.42 -13.63 -6.26
C LEU A 61 4.95 -15.05 -5.98
N GLN A 62 6.22 -15.30 -6.24
CA GLN A 62 6.85 -16.60 -6.01
C GLN A 62 7.01 -16.94 -4.53
N HIS A 63 7.23 -15.93 -3.67
CA HIS A 63 7.51 -16.15 -2.24
C HIS A 63 6.25 -16.13 -1.35
N ARG A 64 5.10 -15.70 -1.85
CA ARG A 64 3.87 -15.46 -1.07
C ARG A 64 2.63 -16.17 -1.60
N GLY A 65 2.79 -17.30 -2.26
CA GLY A 65 1.71 -18.00 -2.98
C GLY A 65 0.47 -18.31 -2.13
N GLU A 66 0.65 -18.79 -0.90
CA GLU A 66 -0.46 -19.14 0.00
C GLU A 66 -1.26 -17.89 0.42
N GLN A 67 -0.56 -16.87 0.90
CA GLN A 67 -1.20 -15.62 1.33
C GLN A 67 -1.88 -14.89 0.17
N LEU A 68 -1.32 -14.98 -1.03
CA LEU A 68 -1.94 -14.42 -2.24
C LEU A 68 -3.23 -15.13 -2.62
N SER A 69 -3.31 -16.44 -2.39
CA SER A 69 -4.54 -17.20 -2.60
C SER A 69 -5.67 -16.72 -1.69
N SER A 70 -5.38 -16.50 -0.40
CA SER A 70 -6.35 -15.94 0.55
C SER A 70 -6.84 -14.54 0.13
N VAL A 71 -5.97 -13.68 -0.37
CA VAL A 71 -6.34 -12.36 -0.89
C VAL A 71 -7.25 -12.48 -2.11
N ARG A 72 -6.95 -13.39 -3.04
CA ARG A 72 -7.76 -13.61 -4.25
C ARG A 72 -9.15 -14.14 -3.93
N LEU A 73 -9.25 -15.01 -2.92
CA LEU A 73 -10.51 -15.59 -2.46
C LEU A 73 -11.25 -14.68 -1.46
N GLN A 74 -10.64 -13.57 -1.06
CA GLN A 74 -11.15 -12.66 -0.04
C GLN A 74 -11.44 -13.37 1.30
N GLU A 75 -10.52 -14.23 1.72
CA GLU A 75 -10.58 -14.98 2.95
C GLU A 75 -9.71 -14.35 4.04
N GLY A 76 -10.21 -14.37 5.27
CA GLY A 76 -9.50 -13.82 6.42
C GLY A 76 -9.34 -12.29 6.40
N PRO A 77 -8.50 -11.75 7.29
CA PRO A 77 -8.24 -10.32 7.38
C PRO A 77 -7.55 -9.80 6.11
N VAL A 78 -7.94 -8.62 5.64
CA VAL A 78 -7.33 -7.99 4.46
C VAL A 78 -5.84 -7.69 4.68
N THR A 79 -5.48 -7.30 5.92
CA THR A 79 -4.10 -6.94 6.28
C THR A 79 -3.17 -8.13 6.46
N ALA A 80 -3.67 -9.37 6.41
CA ALA A 80 -2.87 -10.56 6.70
C ALA A 80 -1.62 -10.68 5.82
N LEU A 81 -1.73 -10.39 4.52
CA LEU A 81 -0.58 -10.40 3.60
C LEU A 81 0.49 -9.39 4.02
N PHE A 82 0.09 -8.19 4.39
CA PHE A 82 1.00 -7.12 4.81
C PHE A 82 1.67 -7.43 6.16
N ALA A 83 0.92 -7.98 7.10
CA ALA A 83 1.45 -8.41 8.40
C ALA A 83 2.53 -9.50 8.24
N VAL A 84 2.26 -10.53 7.43
CA VAL A 84 3.23 -11.60 7.14
C VAL A 84 4.43 -11.08 6.36
N HIS A 85 4.26 -10.03 5.55
CA HIS A 85 5.35 -9.39 4.82
C HIS A 85 6.24 -8.50 5.71
N GLY A 86 5.89 -8.32 6.96
CA GLY A 86 6.69 -7.59 7.97
C GLY A 86 6.35 -6.11 8.10
N GLY A 87 5.22 -5.66 7.57
CA GLY A 87 4.72 -4.30 7.78
C GLY A 87 5.50 -3.19 7.05
N THR A 88 6.27 -3.53 6.04
CA THR A 88 7.03 -2.57 5.22
C THR A 88 6.87 -2.91 3.74
N LEU A 89 6.64 -1.89 2.92
CA LEU A 89 6.57 -2.01 1.47
C LEU A 89 7.89 -1.54 0.85
N TYR A 90 8.47 -2.38 0.01
CA TYR A 90 9.72 -2.10 -0.70
C TYR A 90 9.45 -1.91 -2.20
N ALA A 91 10.28 -1.10 -2.86
CA ALA A 91 10.16 -0.89 -4.30
C ALA A 91 10.27 -2.21 -5.09
N SER A 92 11.07 -3.16 -4.60
CA SER A 92 11.24 -4.49 -5.20
C SER A 92 10.01 -5.40 -5.11
N ASP A 93 9.03 -5.07 -4.26
CA ASP A 93 7.81 -5.85 -4.11
C ASP A 93 6.85 -5.68 -5.31
N PHE A 94 7.05 -4.64 -6.10
CA PHE A 94 6.10 -4.21 -7.11
C PHE A 94 6.65 -4.29 -8.52
N SER A 95 5.75 -4.53 -9.48
CA SER A 95 6.04 -4.36 -10.90
C SER A 95 6.32 -2.89 -11.24
N PRO A 96 6.91 -2.56 -12.39
CA PRO A 96 7.10 -1.16 -12.81
C PRO A 96 5.79 -0.36 -12.81
N GLN A 97 4.69 -0.96 -13.23
CA GLN A 97 3.36 -0.33 -13.19
C GLN A 97 2.87 -0.12 -11.75
N GLY A 98 3.08 -1.11 -10.88
CA GLY A 98 2.73 -1.02 -9.45
C GLY A 98 3.53 0.07 -8.75
N LEU A 99 4.83 0.15 -9.02
CA LEU A 99 5.69 1.19 -8.47
C LEU A 99 5.25 2.59 -8.91
N GLN A 100 4.91 2.76 -10.20
CA GLN A 100 4.40 4.03 -10.72
C GLN A 100 3.06 4.42 -10.07
N PHE A 101 2.16 3.46 -9.86
CA PHE A 101 0.90 3.69 -9.16
C PHE A 101 1.15 4.14 -7.72
N LEU A 102 2.01 3.43 -6.97
CA LEU A 102 2.29 3.73 -5.57
C LEU A 102 2.97 5.09 -5.37
N GLN A 103 3.91 5.47 -6.24
CA GLN A 103 4.55 6.77 -6.20
C GLN A 103 3.53 7.92 -6.29
N ARG A 104 2.45 7.73 -7.04
CA ARG A 104 1.36 8.72 -7.18
C ARG A 104 0.32 8.63 -6.06
N TYR A 105 0.06 7.42 -5.56
CA TYR A 105 -1.06 7.20 -4.65
C TYR A 105 -0.67 7.29 -3.16
N LEU A 106 0.48 6.79 -2.74
CA LEU A 106 0.86 6.79 -1.32
C LEU A 106 0.81 8.17 -0.66
N PRO A 107 1.20 9.28 -1.30
CA PRO A 107 1.07 10.62 -0.71
C PRO A 107 -0.39 11.04 -0.43
N ARG A 108 -1.36 10.37 -1.02
CA ARG A 108 -2.79 10.65 -0.89
C ARG A 108 -3.50 9.71 0.07
N LEU A 109 -2.89 8.58 0.40
CA LEU A 109 -3.52 7.49 1.13
C LEU A 109 -4.13 7.93 2.46
N SER A 110 -3.37 8.61 3.31
CA SER A 110 -3.86 9.06 4.64
C SER A 110 -5.09 9.95 4.52
N ARG A 111 -5.09 10.87 3.54
CA ARG A 111 -6.22 11.75 3.30
C ARG A 111 -7.44 11.00 2.79
N ASP A 112 -7.27 10.15 1.80
CA ASP A 112 -8.37 9.38 1.22
C ASP A 112 -8.94 8.40 2.24
N PHE A 113 -8.11 7.82 3.10
CA PHE A 113 -8.51 6.93 4.17
C PHE A 113 -9.36 7.67 5.23
N ALA A 114 -8.92 8.84 5.68
CA ALA A 114 -9.68 9.68 6.60
C ALA A 114 -10.98 10.22 6.00
N GLU A 115 -10.98 10.59 4.72
CA GLU A 115 -12.21 11.04 4.02
C GLU A 115 -13.26 9.93 3.91
N LEU A 116 -12.84 8.67 3.73
CA LEU A 116 -13.75 7.52 3.61
C LEU A 116 -14.31 7.06 4.96
N PHE A 117 -13.47 7.03 5.98
CA PHE A 117 -13.77 6.37 7.25
C PHE A 117 -13.99 7.34 8.42
N GLY A 118 -13.76 8.63 8.21
CA GLY A 118 -13.99 9.68 9.20
C GLY A 118 -12.85 9.87 10.19
N GLU A 119 -13.13 10.57 11.28
CA GLU A 119 -12.13 10.94 12.30
C GLU A 119 -11.53 9.71 13.01
N ASP A 120 -12.33 8.67 13.26
CA ASP A 120 -11.88 7.40 13.81
C ASP A 120 -11.61 6.36 12.71
N CYS A 121 -10.89 6.77 11.68
CA CYS A 121 -10.64 5.91 10.51
C CYS A 121 -9.84 4.63 10.84
N TYR A 122 -9.07 4.63 11.92
CA TYR A 122 -8.35 3.43 12.38
C TYR A 122 -9.20 2.50 13.24
N GLY A 123 -10.42 2.89 13.61
CA GLY A 123 -11.38 2.07 14.36
C GLY A 123 -12.24 1.15 13.48
N ILE A 124 -12.06 1.15 12.17
CA ILE A 124 -12.82 0.30 11.25
C ILE A 124 -12.43 -1.17 11.37
N GLU A 125 -13.33 -2.04 10.96
CA GLU A 125 -13.07 -3.48 10.85
C GLU A 125 -12.09 -3.79 9.71
N ASP A 126 -11.21 -4.77 9.93
CA ASP A 126 -10.30 -5.31 8.91
C ASP A 126 -11.05 -6.33 8.06
N ASP A 127 -11.91 -5.85 7.19
CA ASP A 127 -12.77 -6.67 6.35
C ASP A 127 -12.78 -6.23 4.88
N TRP A 128 -13.28 -7.11 4.04
CA TRP A 128 -13.34 -6.91 2.60
C TRP A 128 -14.37 -5.86 2.17
N ALA A 129 -15.37 -5.55 3.00
CA ALA A 129 -16.34 -4.50 2.72
C ALA A 129 -15.69 -3.11 2.85
N ASN A 130 -14.93 -2.86 3.92
CA ASN A 130 -14.15 -1.63 4.09
C ASN A 130 -13.03 -1.52 3.05
N TYR A 131 -12.33 -2.63 2.77
CA TYR A 131 -11.35 -2.67 1.69
C TYR A 131 -11.96 -2.24 0.36
N GLN A 132 -13.15 -2.75 -0.01
CA GLN A 132 -13.79 -2.41 -1.28
C GLN A 132 -14.08 -0.92 -1.41
N ARG A 133 -14.39 -0.24 -0.32
CA ARG A 133 -14.60 1.21 -0.31
C ARG A 133 -13.32 1.96 -0.71
N LEU A 134 -12.18 1.59 -0.15
CA LEU A 134 -10.88 2.17 -0.53
C LEU A 134 -10.44 1.71 -1.93
N ALA A 135 -10.67 0.45 -2.29
CA ALA A 135 -10.34 -0.09 -3.61
C ALA A 135 -11.04 0.70 -4.74
N ASN A 136 -12.28 1.12 -4.52
CA ASN A 136 -13.03 1.97 -5.46
C ASN A 136 -12.39 3.37 -5.66
N VAL A 137 -11.66 3.86 -4.68
CA VAL A 137 -10.86 5.09 -4.82
C VAL A 137 -9.57 4.79 -5.57
N MET A 138 -8.86 3.74 -5.16
CA MET A 138 -7.58 3.35 -5.75
C MET A 138 -7.68 3.00 -7.23
N ILE A 139 -8.75 2.32 -7.67
CA ILE A 139 -8.92 1.95 -9.07
C ILE A 139 -9.05 3.19 -9.99
N ARG A 140 -9.67 4.25 -9.51
CA ARG A 140 -9.75 5.51 -10.26
C ARG A 140 -8.39 6.15 -10.44
N HIS A 141 -7.53 6.08 -9.42
CA HIS A 141 -6.15 6.56 -9.53
C HIS A 141 -5.30 5.66 -10.44
N LEU A 142 -5.50 4.36 -10.39
CA LEU A 142 -4.80 3.42 -11.28
C LEU A 142 -5.14 3.66 -12.75
N LEU A 143 -6.42 3.91 -13.05
CA LEU A 143 -6.92 4.16 -14.41
C LEU A 143 -6.75 5.61 -14.86
N GLY A 144 -6.21 6.49 -14.02
CA GLY A 144 -6.06 7.92 -14.35
C GLY A 144 -7.38 8.67 -14.51
N GLN A 145 -8.48 8.14 -13.95
CA GLN A 145 -9.79 8.79 -14.05
C GLN A 145 -9.87 9.97 -13.07
N PRO A 146 -10.36 11.15 -13.50
CA PRO A 146 -10.55 12.27 -12.61
C PRO A 146 -11.60 11.93 -11.55
N ARG A 147 -11.41 12.48 -10.35
CA ARG A 147 -12.42 12.45 -9.28
C ARG A 147 -13.74 12.91 -9.86
N ARG A 148 -14.79 12.09 -9.84
CA ARG A 148 -16.13 12.57 -10.19
C ARG A 148 -16.48 13.69 -9.22
N PRO A 149 -16.76 14.92 -9.69
CA PRO A 149 -17.25 15.96 -8.79
C PRO A 149 -18.52 15.43 -8.14
N ASN A 150 -18.66 15.66 -6.83
CA ASN A 150 -19.86 15.28 -6.08
C ASN A 150 -21.03 16.12 -6.57
N LEU A 151 -21.69 15.68 -7.66
CA LEU A 151 -22.85 16.36 -8.25
C LEU A 151 -24.00 16.53 -7.25
N TRP A 152 -24.08 15.64 -6.25
CA TRP A 152 -25.09 15.72 -5.19
C TRP A 152 -24.87 16.88 -4.20
N ARG A 153 -23.65 17.39 -4.07
CA ARG A 153 -23.36 18.52 -3.19
C ARG A 153 -23.84 19.84 -3.76
N ASN A 154 -23.92 19.97 -5.08
CA ASN A 154 -24.35 21.19 -5.76
C ASN A 154 -25.87 21.27 -6.03
N ILE A 155 -26.59 20.16 -5.87
CA ILE A 155 -28.06 20.14 -6.10
C ILE A 155 -28.80 20.78 -4.93
N LYS A 156 -28.33 20.65 -3.70
CA LYS A 156 -28.97 21.26 -2.52
C LYS A 156 -28.90 22.79 -2.50
N THR A 157 -27.90 23.39 -3.12
CA THR A 157 -27.78 24.86 -3.20
C THR A 157 -28.63 25.51 -4.29
N LYS A 158 -29.00 24.76 -5.32
CA LYS A 158 -29.84 25.30 -6.41
C LYS A 158 -31.36 25.17 -6.18
N LEU A 159 -31.79 24.27 -5.30
CA LEU A 159 -33.22 24.07 -4.98
C LEU A 159 -33.71 24.91 -3.80
N GLY A 160 -32.83 25.57 -3.05
CA GLY A 160 -33.17 26.45 -1.94
C GLY A 160 -33.73 27.83 -2.38
N GLY A 161 -33.73 28.15 -3.68
CA GLY A 161 -34.16 29.44 -4.21
C GLY A 161 -35.56 29.46 -4.81
N PHE A 162 -36.29 28.35 -4.83
CA PHE A 162 -37.55 28.25 -5.61
C PHE A 162 -38.85 28.17 -4.77
N TRP A 163 -38.75 28.33 -3.44
CA TRP A 163 -39.94 28.40 -2.58
C TRP A 163 -40.01 29.77 -1.89
N ARG A 164 -40.56 30.71 -2.57
CA ARG A 164 -41.23 31.87 -1.99
C ARG A 164 -42.62 32.02 -2.65
#